data_2cab931ce71435abd39257e564f32f51
#
_entry.id   2cab931ce71435abd39257e564f32f51
#
_cell.length_a   1.000
_cell.length_b   1.000
_cell.length_c   1.000
_cell.angle_alpha   90.00
_cell.angle_beta   90.00
_cell.angle_gamma   90.00
#
_symmetry.space_group_name_H-M   'P 1'
#
loop_
_entity.id
_entity.type
_entity.pdbx_description
1 polymer ?
#
loop_
_entity_poly.entity_id
_entity_poly.type
_entity_poly.pdbx_seq_one_letter_code
_entity_poly.pdbx_strand_id
1 'polypeptide(L)'
;MNTAILITNGKEDAIREAVALCEAADYKPIQIIEQKYLNRPKFGISEEIVKRIEDTIKRLKPDVVVYDEILKPSQNYNLASRLKINILDREALILEIFQSRAKSSESQLQVKLAQLRYEISKAKEKVRLAKKGEQPGFMGIGKFEVDVYYNDIKHRMNTVKSKLAKAGKQRELHRQSRQRLGFKT
;
A
#
# COMPACT_ATOMS: atom_id res chain seq x y z
N MET A 1 -16.26 -4.07 9.75
CA MET A 1 -15.31 -2.93 9.79
C MET A 1 -14.11 -3.37 10.61
N ASN A 2 -12.95 -3.43 10.00
CA ASN A 2 -11.71 -3.85 10.66
C ASN A 2 -11.22 -2.76 11.61
N THR A 3 -10.44 -3.13 12.62
CA THR A 3 -9.92 -2.20 13.63
C THR A 3 -8.50 -1.77 13.30
N ALA A 4 -8.16 -0.50 13.53
CA ALA A 4 -6.85 0.05 13.22
C ALA A 4 -6.26 0.88 14.36
N ILE A 5 -4.94 0.83 14.54
CA ILE A 5 -4.18 1.88 15.22
C ILE A 5 -3.74 2.87 14.14
N LEU A 6 -4.04 4.16 14.32
CA LEU A 6 -3.63 5.22 13.40
C LEU A 6 -2.43 5.98 13.96
N ILE A 7 -1.36 6.09 13.16
CA ILE A 7 -0.17 6.89 13.46
C ILE A 7 -0.21 8.13 12.58
N THR A 8 -0.21 9.32 13.17
CA THR A 8 -0.31 10.60 12.47
C THR A 8 0.63 11.66 13.05
N ASN A 9 0.82 12.77 12.33
CA ASN A 9 1.71 13.86 12.75
C ASN A 9 1.13 14.79 13.84
N GLY A 10 -0.09 14.54 14.30
CA GLY A 10 -0.72 15.27 15.41
C GLY A 10 -1.34 16.62 15.04
N LYS A 11 -1.34 17.03 13.77
CA LYS A 11 -2.09 18.22 13.33
C LYS A 11 -3.57 17.87 13.22
N GLU A 12 -4.44 18.72 13.74
CA GLU A 12 -5.89 18.45 13.79
C GLU A 12 -6.50 18.14 12.43
N ASP A 13 -6.14 18.92 11.39
CA ASP A 13 -6.63 18.67 10.04
C ASP A 13 -6.10 17.33 9.46
N ALA A 14 -4.84 16.98 9.73
CA ALA A 14 -4.27 15.71 9.31
C ALA A 14 -4.94 14.52 10.02
N ILE A 15 -5.23 14.65 11.31
CA ILE A 15 -5.96 13.62 12.06
C ILE A 15 -7.35 13.41 11.45
N ARG A 16 -8.10 14.50 11.18
CA ARG A 16 -9.43 14.42 10.57
C ARG A 16 -9.38 13.74 9.20
N GLU A 17 -8.43 14.13 8.35
CA GLU A 17 -8.24 13.53 7.04
C GLU A 17 -7.88 12.04 7.14
N ALA A 18 -6.91 11.69 8.00
CA ALA A 18 -6.45 10.31 8.16
C ALA A 18 -7.55 9.39 8.71
N VAL A 19 -8.39 9.87 9.65
CA VAL A 19 -9.56 9.15 10.14
C VAL A 19 -10.56 8.92 9.00
N ALA A 20 -10.88 9.94 8.21
CA ALA A 20 -11.79 9.82 7.09
C ALA A 20 -11.26 8.84 6.01
N LEU A 21 -9.95 8.80 5.76
CA LEU A 21 -9.33 7.81 4.87
C LEU A 21 -9.43 6.39 5.43
N CYS A 22 -9.20 6.18 6.73
CA CYS A 22 -9.39 4.89 7.38
C CYS A 22 -10.84 4.40 7.21
N GLU A 23 -11.81 5.24 7.52
CA GLU A 23 -13.24 4.91 7.39
C GLU A 23 -13.63 4.61 5.94
N ALA A 24 -13.10 5.36 4.97
CA ALA A 24 -13.31 5.12 3.55
C ALA A 24 -12.72 3.78 3.06
N ALA A 25 -11.72 3.24 3.75
CA ALA A 25 -11.12 1.92 3.51
C ALA A 25 -11.71 0.81 4.39
N ASP A 26 -12.82 1.05 5.09
CA ASP A 26 -13.49 0.14 6.03
C ASP A 26 -12.67 -0.23 7.27
N TYR A 27 -11.81 0.69 7.72
CA TYR A 27 -11.07 0.59 8.97
C TYR A 27 -11.60 1.56 10.02
N LYS A 28 -11.82 1.09 11.25
CA LYS A 28 -12.17 1.92 12.39
C LYS A 28 -10.92 2.21 13.22
N PRO A 29 -10.43 3.46 13.30
CA PRO A 29 -9.36 3.81 14.22
C PRO A 29 -9.84 3.64 15.66
N ILE A 30 -9.24 2.70 16.40
CA ILE A 30 -9.54 2.45 17.83
C ILE A 30 -8.53 3.12 18.76
N GLN A 31 -7.39 3.53 18.22
CA GLN A 31 -6.37 4.28 18.91
C GLN A 31 -5.64 5.17 17.91
N ILE A 32 -5.45 6.45 18.26
CA ILE A 32 -4.61 7.40 17.53
C ILE A 32 -3.32 7.61 18.31
N ILE A 33 -2.19 7.53 17.62
CA ILE A 33 -0.87 7.77 18.18
C ILE A 33 -0.21 8.90 17.37
N GLU A 34 0.17 9.95 18.07
CA GLU A 34 0.70 11.16 17.47
C GLU A 34 2.21 11.23 17.63
N GLN A 35 2.89 11.63 16.55
CA GLN A 35 4.30 11.96 16.57
C GLN A 35 4.59 13.08 15.57
N LYS A 36 5.07 14.21 16.02
CA LYS A 36 5.31 15.43 15.23
C LYS A 36 6.07 15.19 13.92
N TYR A 37 7.06 14.28 13.92
CA TYR A 37 7.88 13.97 12.73
C TYR A 37 7.81 12.48 12.40
N LEU A 38 7.25 12.17 11.25
CA LEU A 38 7.05 10.81 10.72
C LEU A 38 8.15 10.44 9.69
N ASN A 39 9.42 10.75 9.97
CA ASN A 39 10.52 10.56 9.02
C ASN A 39 11.78 9.92 9.63
N ARG A 40 11.67 9.24 10.77
CA ARG A 40 12.81 8.57 11.41
C ARG A 40 13.37 7.46 10.51
N PRO A 41 14.71 7.31 10.41
CA PRO A 41 15.33 6.43 9.41
C PRO A 41 14.88 4.96 9.50
N LYS A 42 14.80 4.39 10.70
CA LYS A 42 14.59 2.95 10.89
C LYS A 42 13.13 2.52 10.76
N PHE A 43 12.21 3.25 11.38
CA PHE A 43 10.80 2.90 11.50
C PHE A 43 9.84 3.98 11.00
N GLY A 44 10.33 5.12 10.51
CA GLY A 44 9.52 6.31 10.28
C GLY A 44 9.15 7.05 11.57
N ILE A 45 9.10 6.35 12.70
CA ILE A 45 8.80 6.83 14.06
C ILE A 45 9.93 6.51 15.04
N SER A 46 9.86 7.07 16.24
CA SER A 46 10.85 6.79 17.30
C SER A 46 10.69 5.39 17.89
N GLU A 47 11.74 4.81 18.43
CA GLU A 47 11.68 3.50 19.10
C GLU A 47 10.74 3.49 20.31
N GLU A 48 10.62 4.62 20.99
CA GLU A 48 9.69 4.80 22.11
C GLU A 48 8.23 4.62 21.65
N ILE A 49 7.88 5.26 20.52
CA ILE A 49 6.55 5.10 19.92
C ILE A 49 6.33 3.67 19.44
N VAL A 50 7.33 3.02 18.86
CA VAL A 50 7.23 1.59 18.47
C VAL A 50 6.87 0.72 19.69
N LYS A 51 7.54 0.90 20.83
CA LYS A 51 7.23 0.17 22.08
C LYS A 51 5.80 0.44 22.55
N ARG A 52 5.36 1.72 22.52
CA ARG A 52 3.99 2.10 22.87
C ARG A 52 2.96 1.41 21.98
N ILE A 53 3.26 1.29 20.67
CA ILE A 53 2.40 0.57 19.72
C ILE A 53 2.39 -0.94 20.04
N GLU A 54 3.52 -1.55 20.35
CA GLU A 54 3.61 -2.96 20.76
C GLU A 54 2.68 -3.27 21.95
N ASP A 55 2.72 -2.41 22.97
CA ASP A 55 1.86 -2.59 24.15
C ASP A 55 0.38 -2.35 23.82
N THR A 56 0.09 -1.40 22.94
CA THR A 56 -1.27 -1.13 22.46
C THR A 56 -1.81 -2.31 21.64
N ILE A 57 -0.98 -2.92 20.78
CA ILE A 57 -1.35 -4.11 20.00
C ILE A 57 -1.70 -5.29 20.92
N LYS A 58 -0.90 -5.55 21.96
CA LYS A 58 -1.17 -6.63 22.92
C LYS A 58 -2.50 -6.43 23.64
N ARG A 59 -2.84 -5.19 23.98
CA ARG A 59 -4.06 -4.82 24.72
C ARG A 59 -5.30 -4.80 23.84
N LEU A 60 -5.24 -4.14 22.67
CA LEU A 60 -6.41 -3.86 21.83
C LEU A 60 -6.59 -4.84 20.67
N LYS A 61 -5.56 -5.60 20.31
CA LYS A 61 -5.54 -6.59 19.21
C LYS A 61 -6.15 -6.04 17.91
N PRO A 62 -5.64 -4.93 17.37
CA PRO A 62 -6.14 -4.37 16.12
C PRO A 62 -5.83 -5.30 14.94
N ASP A 63 -6.57 -5.14 13.84
CA ASP A 63 -6.34 -5.89 12.62
C ASP A 63 -5.14 -5.34 11.83
N VAL A 64 -4.93 -4.01 11.87
CA VAL A 64 -3.85 -3.33 11.14
C VAL A 64 -3.30 -2.13 11.91
N VAL A 65 -2.11 -1.67 11.50
CA VAL A 65 -1.58 -0.35 11.85
C VAL A 65 -1.56 0.50 10.59
N VAL A 66 -2.22 1.65 10.63
CA VAL A 66 -2.23 2.65 9.56
C VAL A 66 -1.20 3.73 9.88
N TYR A 67 -0.35 4.02 8.92
CA TYR A 67 0.69 5.04 9.01
C TYR A 67 0.36 6.17 8.02
N ASP A 68 0.06 7.34 8.54
CA ASP A 68 -0.49 8.50 7.78
C ASP A 68 0.55 9.26 6.96
N GLU A 69 1.55 8.59 6.47
CA GLU A 69 2.56 9.09 5.54
C GLU A 69 3.07 7.95 4.66
N ILE A 70 3.85 8.26 3.63
CA ILE A 70 4.49 7.25 2.80
C ILE A 70 5.69 6.65 3.52
N LEU A 71 5.70 5.35 3.73
CA LEU A 71 6.83 4.63 4.31
C LEU A 71 7.81 4.18 3.22
N LYS A 72 9.09 4.40 3.46
CA LYS A 72 10.13 3.71 2.68
C LYS A 72 9.96 2.19 2.86
N PRO A 73 10.23 1.40 1.81
CA PRO A 73 10.08 -0.06 1.90
C PRO A 73 10.83 -0.69 3.09
N SER A 74 12.04 -0.19 3.40
CA SER A 74 12.80 -0.63 4.58
C SER A 74 12.11 -0.30 5.91
N GLN A 75 11.53 0.90 6.04
CA GLN A 75 10.79 1.30 7.24
C GLN A 75 9.54 0.44 7.43
N ASN A 76 8.76 0.22 6.35
CA ASN A 76 7.58 -0.64 6.38
C ASN A 76 7.95 -2.07 6.80
N TYR A 77 9.04 -2.61 6.23
CA TYR A 77 9.56 -3.93 6.59
C TYR A 77 9.95 -4.00 8.08
N ASN A 78 10.72 -3.01 8.56
CA ASN A 78 11.19 -2.98 9.94
C ASN A 78 10.02 -2.88 10.93
N LEU A 79 9.01 -2.03 10.63
CA LEU A 79 7.80 -1.92 11.45
C LEU A 79 6.99 -3.22 11.46
N ALA A 80 6.69 -3.80 10.29
CA ALA A 80 5.93 -5.04 10.17
C ALA A 80 6.65 -6.21 10.88
N SER A 81 7.97 -6.31 10.73
CA SER A 81 8.79 -7.33 11.39
C SER A 81 8.80 -7.17 12.91
N ARG A 82 8.86 -5.94 13.39
CA ARG A 82 8.91 -5.62 14.83
C ARG A 82 7.54 -5.80 15.49
N LEU A 83 6.50 -5.27 14.88
CA LEU A 83 5.15 -5.26 15.45
C LEU A 83 4.36 -6.55 15.19
N LYS A 84 4.81 -7.39 14.25
CA LYS A 84 4.15 -8.65 13.84
C LYS A 84 2.69 -8.46 13.39
N ILE A 85 2.40 -7.32 12.78
CA ILE A 85 1.09 -6.92 12.25
C ILE A 85 1.25 -6.29 10.89
N ASN A 86 0.18 -6.29 10.08
CA ASN A 86 0.19 -5.61 8.78
C ASN A 86 0.26 -4.09 8.97
N ILE A 87 1.14 -3.44 8.21
CA ILE A 87 1.31 -1.99 8.21
C ILE A 87 0.81 -1.46 6.87
N LEU A 88 -0.21 -0.62 6.92
CA LEU A 88 -0.73 0.13 5.78
C LEU A 88 -0.21 1.55 5.86
N ASP A 89 0.64 1.94 4.94
CA ASP A 89 0.99 3.34 4.78
C ASP A 89 -0.10 4.08 3.97
N ARG A 90 0.01 5.39 3.87
CA ARG A 90 -0.98 6.24 3.20
C ARG A 90 -1.23 5.81 1.75
N GLU A 91 -0.20 5.39 1.02
CA GLU A 91 -0.34 4.92 -0.37
C GLU A 91 -1.12 3.61 -0.44
N ALA A 92 -0.80 2.64 0.42
CA ALA A 92 -1.52 1.36 0.50
C ALA A 92 -3.00 1.58 0.87
N LEU A 93 -3.29 2.45 1.85
CA LEU A 93 -4.65 2.76 2.28
C LEU A 93 -5.48 3.36 1.14
N ILE A 94 -4.92 4.31 0.39
CA ILE A 94 -5.58 4.93 -0.77
C ILE A 94 -5.83 3.87 -1.87
N LEU A 95 -4.89 2.95 -2.09
CA LEU A 95 -5.07 1.87 -3.07
C LEU A 95 -6.21 0.92 -2.68
N GLU A 96 -6.39 0.63 -1.40
CA GLU A 96 -7.54 -0.16 -0.91
C GLU A 96 -8.87 0.57 -1.14
N ILE A 97 -8.94 1.88 -0.90
CA ILE A 97 -10.11 2.71 -1.19
C ILE A 97 -10.45 2.66 -2.70
N PHE A 98 -9.45 2.81 -3.56
CA PHE A 98 -9.68 2.72 -5.00
C PHE A 98 -10.12 1.32 -5.43
N GLN A 99 -9.57 0.28 -4.83
CA GLN A 99 -9.97 -1.10 -5.12
C GLN A 99 -11.44 -1.35 -4.78
N SER A 100 -11.90 -0.89 -3.62
CA SER A 100 -13.30 -1.05 -3.20
C SER A 100 -14.28 -0.28 -4.09
N ARG A 101 -13.85 0.84 -4.69
CA ARG A 101 -14.67 1.72 -5.53
C ARG A 101 -14.59 1.40 -7.02
N ALA A 102 -13.62 0.61 -7.47
CA ALA A 102 -13.44 0.28 -8.88
C ALA A 102 -14.51 -0.70 -9.37
N LYS A 103 -15.50 -0.21 -10.13
CA LYS A 103 -16.62 -1.02 -10.63
C LYS A 103 -16.43 -1.47 -12.07
N SER A 104 -15.75 -0.68 -12.92
CA SER A 104 -15.52 -1.06 -14.32
C SER A 104 -14.26 -1.94 -14.44
N SER A 105 -14.23 -2.80 -15.47
CA SER A 105 -13.06 -3.63 -15.75
C SER A 105 -11.79 -2.80 -16.01
N GLU A 106 -11.93 -1.63 -16.65
CA GLU A 106 -10.81 -0.70 -16.87
C GLU A 106 -10.31 -0.10 -15.55
N SER A 107 -11.21 0.39 -14.67
CA SER A 107 -10.81 0.92 -13.37
C SER A 107 -10.17 -0.13 -12.48
N GLN A 108 -10.67 -1.38 -12.50
CA GLN A 108 -10.05 -2.50 -11.77
C GLN A 108 -8.64 -2.81 -12.27
N LEU A 109 -8.42 -2.78 -13.60
CA LEU A 109 -7.09 -2.96 -14.18
C LEU A 109 -6.14 -1.80 -13.82
N GLN A 110 -6.62 -0.56 -13.78
CA GLN A 110 -5.83 0.61 -13.37
C GLN A 110 -5.39 0.51 -11.90
N VAL A 111 -6.33 0.17 -11.02
CA VAL A 111 -6.02 -0.06 -9.59
C VAL A 111 -5.04 -1.21 -9.43
N LYS A 112 -5.26 -2.32 -10.14
CA LYS A 112 -4.33 -3.47 -10.11
C LYS A 112 -2.92 -3.10 -10.57
N LEU A 113 -2.81 -2.27 -11.60
CA LEU A 113 -1.50 -1.77 -12.03
C LEU A 113 -0.82 -0.91 -10.98
N ALA A 114 -1.58 -0.04 -10.29
CA ALA A 114 -1.06 0.78 -9.20
C ALA A 114 -0.59 -0.09 -8.01
N GLN A 115 -1.38 -1.08 -7.61
CA GLN A 115 -0.98 -2.05 -6.58
C GLN A 115 0.31 -2.79 -6.93
N LEU A 116 0.44 -3.28 -8.17
CA LEU A 116 1.65 -3.97 -8.61
C LEU A 116 2.87 -3.05 -8.64
N ARG A 117 2.70 -1.76 -8.95
CA ARG A 117 3.78 -0.74 -8.85
C ARG A 117 4.22 -0.53 -7.40
N TYR A 118 3.29 -0.48 -6.48
CA TYR A 118 3.57 -0.37 -5.05
C TYR A 118 4.28 -1.64 -4.54
N GLU A 119 3.80 -2.83 -4.89
CA GLU A 119 4.43 -4.10 -4.55
C GLU A 119 5.86 -4.22 -5.10
N ILE A 120 6.10 -3.80 -6.35
CA ILE A 120 7.43 -3.92 -6.97
C ILE A 120 8.46 -3.00 -6.31
N SER A 121 8.05 -1.84 -5.80
CA SER A 121 8.95 -0.95 -5.05
C SER A 121 9.41 -1.61 -3.75
N LYS A 122 8.51 -2.29 -3.04
CA LYS A 122 8.81 -3.08 -1.84
C LYS A 122 9.66 -4.31 -2.15
N ALA A 123 9.37 -5.01 -3.26
CA ALA A 123 10.15 -6.18 -3.68
C ALA A 123 11.60 -5.81 -4.02
N LYS A 124 11.83 -4.70 -4.72
CA LYS A 124 13.20 -4.18 -5.00
C LYS A 124 14.02 -3.99 -3.74
N GLU A 125 13.42 -3.40 -2.72
CA GLU A 125 14.12 -3.16 -1.47
C GLU A 125 14.42 -4.47 -0.73
N LYS A 126 13.49 -5.43 -0.73
CA LYS A 126 13.72 -6.77 -0.18
C LYS A 126 14.89 -7.47 -0.87
N VAL A 127 14.97 -7.41 -2.22
CA VAL A 127 16.10 -7.94 -3.00
C VAL A 127 17.40 -7.24 -2.58
N ARG A 128 17.39 -5.91 -2.44
CA ARG A 128 18.56 -5.13 -2.04
C ARG A 128 19.07 -5.52 -0.66
N LEU A 129 18.17 -5.66 0.32
CA LEU A 129 18.53 -6.06 1.69
C LEU A 129 19.05 -7.49 1.76
N ALA A 130 18.43 -8.43 1.03
CA ALA A 130 18.89 -9.80 0.95
C ALA A 130 20.31 -9.92 0.32
N LYS A 131 20.61 -9.08 -0.69
CA LYS A 131 21.94 -9.04 -1.34
C LYS A 131 23.04 -8.47 -0.43
N LYS A 132 22.70 -7.56 0.49
CA LYS A 132 23.67 -6.96 1.44
C LYS A 132 24.01 -7.86 2.62
N GLY A 133 23.36 -8.99 2.78
CA GLY A 133 23.55 -9.87 3.93
C GLY A 133 23.05 -9.29 5.26
N GLU A 134 22.40 -8.13 5.22
CA GLU A 134 21.91 -7.44 6.43
C GLU A 134 20.69 -8.13 7.05
N GLN A 135 20.11 -9.15 6.35
CA GLN A 135 19.05 -9.99 6.87
C GLN A 135 19.18 -11.43 6.35
N PRO A 136 19.26 -12.44 7.24
CA PRO A 136 19.02 -13.81 6.83
C PRO A 136 17.59 -13.90 6.31
N GLY A 137 17.42 -14.46 5.13
CA GLY A 137 16.22 -14.55 4.30
C GLY A 137 14.88 -14.13 4.92
N PHE A 138 14.09 -13.38 4.17
CA PHE A 138 12.76 -12.94 4.58
C PHE A 138 11.87 -14.17 4.88
N MET A 139 11.52 -14.43 6.14
CA MET A 139 10.76 -15.61 6.59
C MET A 139 11.31 -16.95 6.06
N GLY A 140 12.63 -17.10 5.94
CA GLY A 140 13.27 -18.29 5.35
C GLY A 140 13.32 -18.32 3.81
N ILE A 141 12.88 -17.24 3.16
CA ILE A 141 12.90 -17.10 1.70
C ILE A 141 14.32 -16.73 1.27
N GLY A 142 14.98 -17.58 0.50
CA GLY A 142 16.31 -17.36 -0.03
C GLY A 142 16.36 -16.27 -1.12
N LYS A 143 17.57 -15.79 -1.44
CA LYS A 143 17.82 -14.78 -2.50
C LYS A 143 17.13 -15.13 -3.84
N PHE A 144 17.15 -16.40 -4.24
CA PHE A 144 16.54 -16.89 -5.45
C PHE A 144 15.01 -16.67 -5.47
N GLU A 145 14.33 -16.97 -4.38
CA GLU A 145 12.86 -16.84 -4.29
C GLU A 145 12.42 -15.36 -4.32
N VAL A 146 13.23 -14.44 -3.77
CA VAL A 146 12.95 -13.01 -3.85
C VAL A 146 13.10 -12.49 -5.29
N ASP A 147 14.10 -12.96 -6.03
CA ASP A 147 14.27 -12.61 -7.44
C ASP A 147 13.12 -13.18 -8.31
N VAL A 148 12.68 -14.41 -8.04
CA VAL A 148 11.49 -15.02 -8.69
C VAL A 148 10.23 -14.19 -8.40
N TYR A 149 10.01 -13.82 -7.16
CA TYR A 149 8.86 -12.99 -6.78
C TYR A 149 8.87 -11.62 -7.48
N TYR A 150 10.02 -10.95 -7.56
CA TYR A 150 10.17 -9.69 -8.28
C TYR A 150 9.84 -9.84 -9.77
N ASN A 151 10.34 -10.91 -10.43
CA ASN A 151 10.09 -11.17 -11.83
C ASN A 151 8.61 -11.52 -12.09
N ASP A 152 7.95 -12.25 -11.18
CA ASP A 152 6.51 -12.52 -11.26
C ASP A 152 5.68 -11.22 -11.23
N ILE A 153 5.96 -10.32 -10.29
CA ILE A 153 5.27 -9.03 -10.25
C ILE A 153 5.45 -8.27 -11.56
N LYS A 154 6.67 -8.24 -12.11
CA LYS A 154 6.98 -7.57 -13.38
C LYS A 154 6.20 -8.19 -14.55
N HIS A 155 6.10 -9.50 -14.60
CA HIS A 155 5.31 -10.21 -15.61
C HIS A 155 3.81 -9.85 -15.49
N ARG A 156 3.25 -9.88 -14.29
CA ARG A 156 1.86 -9.50 -14.03
C ARG A 156 1.60 -8.04 -14.41
N MET A 157 2.54 -7.12 -14.13
CA MET A 157 2.43 -5.73 -14.57
C MET A 157 2.33 -5.61 -16.11
N ASN A 158 3.16 -6.35 -16.85
CA ASN A 158 3.14 -6.30 -18.30
C ASN A 158 1.83 -6.85 -18.86
N THR A 159 1.29 -7.91 -18.27
CA THR A 159 -0.01 -8.48 -18.63
C THR A 159 -1.14 -7.46 -18.42
N VAL A 160 -1.16 -6.78 -17.28
CA VAL A 160 -2.17 -5.74 -16.99
C VAL A 160 -2.05 -4.55 -17.93
N LYS A 161 -0.83 -4.08 -18.23
CA LYS A 161 -0.59 -3.02 -19.22
C LYS A 161 -1.11 -3.38 -20.61
N SER A 162 -0.87 -4.64 -21.06
CA SER A 162 -1.39 -5.12 -22.34
C SER A 162 -2.92 -5.13 -22.38
N LYS A 163 -3.59 -5.57 -21.29
CA LYS A 163 -5.06 -5.54 -21.19
C LYS A 163 -5.59 -4.10 -21.23
N LEU A 164 -4.97 -3.16 -20.52
CA LEU A 164 -5.35 -1.74 -20.55
C LEU A 164 -5.18 -1.13 -21.94
N ALA A 165 -4.11 -1.44 -22.65
CA ALA A 165 -3.89 -0.96 -24.02
C ALA A 165 -4.98 -1.48 -24.98
N LYS A 166 -5.40 -2.76 -24.85
CA LYS A 166 -6.51 -3.31 -25.61
C LYS A 166 -7.84 -2.63 -25.30
N ALA A 167 -8.15 -2.41 -24.02
CA ALA A 167 -9.37 -1.70 -23.59
C ALA A 167 -9.40 -0.27 -24.14
N GLY A 168 -8.28 0.44 -24.11
CA GLY A 168 -8.15 1.79 -24.68
C GLY A 168 -8.41 1.82 -26.20
N LYS A 169 -7.87 0.86 -26.95
CA LYS A 169 -8.13 0.72 -28.40
C LYS A 169 -9.61 0.45 -28.69
N GLN A 170 -10.25 -0.45 -27.95
CA GLN A 170 -11.68 -0.73 -28.13
C GLN A 170 -12.54 0.51 -27.83
N ARG A 171 -12.24 1.25 -26.78
CA ARG A 171 -12.93 2.51 -26.47
C ARG A 171 -12.82 3.53 -27.59
N GLU A 172 -11.62 3.68 -28.16
CA GLU A 172 -11.41 4.58 -29.29
C GLU A 172 -12.20 4.16 -30.53
N LEU A 173 -12.22 2.87 -30.87
CA LEU A 173 -13.05 2.33 -31.97
C LEU A 173 -14.54 2.59 -31.73
N HIS A 174 -15.04 2.38 -30.51
CA HIS A 174 -16.43 2.69 -30.17
C HIS A 174 -16.74 4.19 -30.26
N ARG A 175 -15.81 5.05 -29.88
CA ARG A 175 -15.92 6.51 -30.02
C ARG A 175 -16.01 6.90 -31.49
N GLN A 176 -15.14 6.40 -32.36
CA GLN A 176 -15.12 6.67 -33.79
C GLN A 176 -16.42 6.16 -34.43
N SER A 177 -16.90 4.98 -34.04
CA SER A 177 -18.19 4.44 -34.56
C SER A 177 -19.35 5.35 -34.20
N ARG A 178 -19.44 5.83 -32.96
CA ARG A 178 -20.47 6.76 -32.50
C ARG A 178 -20.42 8.09 -33.27
N GLN A 179 -19.22 8.63 -33.51
CA GLN A 179 -19.04 9.85 -34.30
C GLN A 179 -19.54 9.67 -35.75
N ARG A 180 -19.24 8.51 -36.37
CA ARG A 180 -19.74 8.19 -37.71
C ARG A 180 -21.27 8.09 -37.78
N LEU A 181 -21.91 7.68 -36.67
CA LEU A 181 -23.36 7.61 -36.54
C LEU A 181 -24.00 8.95 -36.13
N GLY A 182 -23.23 10.04 -36.11
CA GLY A 182 -23.73 11.40 -35.84
C GLY A 182 -23.93 11.73 -34.35
N PHE A 183 -23.53 10.87 -33.42
CA PHE A 183 -23.55 11.20 -31.99
C PHE A 183 -22.45 12.19 -31.65
N LYS A 184 -22.81 13.37 -31.14
CA LYS A 184 -21.83 14.29 -30.52
C LYS A 184 -21.35 13.70 -29.19
N THR A 185 -20.06 13.50 -29.03
CA THR A 185 -19.41 13.06 -27.76
C THR A 185 -18.70 14.23 -27.12
#